data_c96ed704ffe1ea4b4cc92088d857c5f2
#
_entry.id   c96ed704ffe1ea4b4cc92088d857c5f2
#
_cell.length_a   1.000
_cell.length_b   1.000
_cell.length_c   1.000
_cell.angle_alpha   90.00
_cell.angle_beta   90.00
_cell.angle_gamma   90.00
#
_symmetry.space_group_name_H-M   'P 1'
#
loop_
_entity.id
_entity.type
_entity.pdbx_description
1 polymer ?
#
loop_
_entity_poly.entity_id
_entity_poly.type
_entity_poly.pdbx_seq_one_letter_code
_entity_poly.pdbx_strand_id
1 'polypeptide(L)'
;AGGKQVHFDRVEWLTIPDGATASAALQRGEVDWWELPAIDLVPQLRRARGLKVEILDPNGSIGFLRPNHLNPPLDNPAIRRAILRGIVQRDFMTA
;
A
#
# COMPACT_ATOMS: atom_id res chain seq x y z
N ALA A 1 -5.67 -12.02 -22.09
CA ALA A 1 -4.86 -12.45 -20.96
C ALA A 1 -3.70 -13.30 -21.53
N GLY A 2 -2.48 -12.75 -21.53
CA GLY A 2 -1.29 -13.45 -22.03
C GLY A 2 -0.95 -14.68 -21.20
N GLY A 3 -0.26 -15.65 -21.83
CA GLY A 3 0.23 -16.84 -21.14
C GLY A 3 1.20 -16.43 -20.02
N LYS A 4 0.95 -16.94 -18.81
CA LYS A 4 1.84 -16.76 -17.67
C LYS A 4 2.79 -17.95 -17.63
N GLN A 5 4.09 -17.68 -17.61
CA GLN A 5 5.10 -18.71 -17.36
C GLN A 5 5.43 -18.71 -15.87
N VAL A 6 5.36 -19.90 -15.27
CA VAL A 6 5.71 -20.08 -13.86
C VAL A 6 7.14 -20.64 -13.81
N HIS A 7 8.00 -20.00 -13.02
CA HIS A 7 9.41 -20.36 -12.86
C HIS A 7 9.73 -20.89 -11.47
N PHE A 8 8.72 -20.99 -10.60
CA PHE A 8 8.85 -21.50 -9.24
C PHE A 8 8.06 -22.78 -9.07
N ASP A 9 8.61 -23.76 -8.35
CA ASP A 9 7.92 -24.98 -7.99
C ASP A 9 6.88 -24.78 -6.90
N ARG A 10 7.11 -23.77 -6.03
CA ARG A 10 6.24 -23.46 -4.89
C ARG A 10 6.26 -21.97 -4.59
N VAL A 11 5.10 -21.41 -4.29
CA VAL A 11 4.92 -20.06 -3.76
C VAL A 11 4.07 -20.16 -2.50
N GLU A 12 4.57 -19.60 -1.40
CA GLU A 12 3.87 -19.55 -0.11
C GLU A 12 3.46 -18.11 0.20
N TRP A 13 2.19 -17.91 0.54
CA TRP A 13 1.66 -16.62 0.95
C TRP A 13 1.56 -16.61 2.47
N LEU A 14 2.39 -15.80 3.12
CA LEU A 14 2.41 -15.64 4.56
C LEU A 14 1.71 -14.33 4.94
N THR A 15 0.71 -14.42 5.82
CA THR A 15 0.06 -13.24 6.39
C THR A 15 0.77 -12.85 7.69
N ILE A 16 1.48 -11.73 7.67
CA ILE A 16 2.16 -11.16 8.85
C ILE A 16 1.48 -9.82 9.17
N PRO A 17 0.66 -9.73 10.23
CA PRO A 17 -0.17 -8.55 10.49
C PRO A 17 0.63 -7.30 10.87
N ASP A 18 1.80 -7.49 11.50
CA ASP A 18 2.63 -6.40 11.99
C ASP A 18 3.78 -6.09 11.03
N GLY A 19 3.89 -4.82 10.62
CA GLY A 19 4.88 -4.37 9.66
C GLY A 19 6.32 -4.48 10.17
N ALA A 20 6.58 -4.27 11.46
CA ALA A 20 7.92 -4.43 12.02
C ALA A 20 8.36 -5.90 12.00
N THR A 21 7.44 -6.81 12.30
CA THR A 21 7.66 -8.26 12.21
C THR A 21 7.89 -8.69 10.76
N ALA A 22 7.10 -8.18 9.81
CA ALA A 22 7.29 -8.44 8.38
C ALA A 22 8.66 -7.93 7.88
N SER A 23 9.05 -6.73 8.30
CA SER A 23 10.37 -6.16 8.00
C SER A 23 11.51 -7.02 8.54
N ALA A 24 11.39 -7.52 9.78
CA ALA A 24 12.38 -8.40 10.38
C ALA A 24 12.46 -9.75 9.67
N ALA A 25 11.31 -10.35 9.31
CA ALA A 25 11.26 -11.61 8.57
C ALA A 25 11.95 -11.47 7.20
N LEU A 26 11.70 -10.38 6.47
CA LEU A 26 12.35 -10.09 5.20
C LEU A 26 13.87 -9.93 5.36
N GLN A 27 14.32 -9.18 6.38
CA GLN A 27 15.76 -8.97 6.65
C GLN A 27 16.49 -10.25 7.07
N ARG A 28 15.79 -11.21 7.68
CA ARG A 28 16.34 -12.53 8.05
C ARG A 28 16.25 -13.58 6.93
N GLY A 29 15.59 -13.24 5.82
CA GLY A 29 15.39 -14.18 4.72
C GLY A 29 14.34 -15.26 5.02
N GLU A 30 13.44 -15.02 5.95
CA GLU A 30 12.29 -15.89 6.24
C GLU A 30 11.17 -15.71 5.19
N VAL A 31 11.16 -14.57 4.51
CA VAL A 31 10.36 -14.27 3.33
C VAL A 31 11.23 -13.62 2.27
N ASP A 32 10.91 -13.88 1.00
CA ASP A 32 11.71 -13.40 -0.13
C ASP A 32 11.18 -12.10 -0.73
N TRP A 33 9.92 -11.80 -0.50
CA TRP A 33 9.27 -10.64 -1.09
C TRP A 33 8.19 -10.03 -0.19
N TRP A 34 8.16 -8.70 -0.17
CA TRP A 34 7.11 -7.92 0.46
C TRP A 34 6.67 -6.81 -0.50
N GLU A 35 5.44 -6.93 -1.03
CA GLU A 35 4.94 -6.07 -2.10
C GLU A 35 4.63 -4.64 -1.64
N LEU A 36 3.97 -4.49 -0.50
CA LEU A 36 3.48 -3.20 0.00
C LEU A 36 3.96 -2.93 1.43
N PRO A 37 5.26 -2.64 1.63
CA PRO A 37 5.75 -2.25 2.94
C PRO A 37 5.16 -0.89 3.36
N ALA A 38 4.97 -0.72 4.67
CA ALA A 38 4.62 0.58 5.22
C ALA A 38 5.69 1.61 4.83
N ILE A 39 5.26 2.80 4.42
CA ILE A 39 6.13 3.79 3.78
C ILE A 39 7.25 4.29 4.70
N ASP A 40 6.99 4.34 6.00
CA ASP A 40 7.94 4.70 7.06
C ASP A 40 9.06 3.67 7.24
N LEU A 41 8.85 2.40 6.85
CA LEU A 41 9.87 1.34 6.90
C LEU A 41 10.77 1.30 5.65
N VAL A 42 10.35 1.91 4.56
CA VAL A 42 11.10 1.90 3.29
C VAL A 42 12.53 2.44 3.42
N PRO A 43 12.80 3.56 4.14
CA PRO A 43 14.17 4.04 4.32
C PRO A 43 15.07 3.06 5.06
N GLN A 44 14.54 2.30 6.02
CA GLN A 44 15.28 1.26 6.74
C GLN A 44 15.58 0.07 5.83
N LEU A 45 14.58 -0.40 5.08
CA LEU A 45 14.72 -1.53 4.15
C LEU A 45 15.73 -1.24 3.04
N ARG A 46 15.78 0.01 2.53
CA ARG A 46 16.79 0.43 1.53
C ARG A 46 18.21 0.37 2.03
N ARG A 47 18.44 0.49 3.34
CA ARG A 47 19.78 0.42 3.98
C ARG A 47 20.15 -1.00 4.39
N ALA A 48 19.20 -1.91 4.43
CA ALA A 48 19.44 -3.28 4.86
C ALA A 48 20.28 -4.04 3.81
N ARG A 49 21.29 -4.77 4.27
CA ARG A 49 22.13 -5.60 3.39
C ARG A 49 21.32 -6.72 2.77
N GLY A 50 21.53 -6.98 1.50
CA GLY A 50 20.92 -8.09 0.78
C GLY A 50 19.49 -7.82 0.34
N LEU A 51 18.90 -6.66 0.65
CA LEU A 51 17.58 -6.28 0.17
C LEU A 51 17.67 -5.33 -1.02
N LYS A 52 16.77 -5.52 -1.97
CA LYS A 52 16.56 -4.64 -3.12
C LYS A 52 15.17 -4.01 -2.98
N VAL A 53 15.09 -2.70 -2.97
CA VAL A 53 13.82 -1.96 -2.90
C VAL A 53 13.63 -1.23 -4.22
N GLU A 54 12.58 -1.59 -4.94
CA GLU A 54 12.23 -1.03 -6.25
C GLU A 54 10.80 -0.51 -6.26
N ILE A 55 10.55 0.48 -7.10
CA ILE A 55 9.21 0.94 -7.43
C ILE A 55 8.79 0.15 -8.67
N LEU A 56 7.83 -0.76 -8.51
CA LEU A 56 7.33 -1.60 -9.62
C LEU A 56 6.33 -0.86 -10.50
N ASP A 57 5.49 -0.02 -9.91
CA ASP A 57 4.55 0.81 -10.65
C ASP A 57 4.93 2.30 -10.51
N PRO A 58 5.53 2.89 -11.55
CA PRO A 58 5.91 4.31 -11.53
C PRO A 58 4.70 5.25 -11.57
N ASN A 59 3.51 4.77 -11.94
CA ASN A 59 2.30 5.59 -11.94
C ASN A 59 1.70 5.74 -10.54
N GLY A 60 2.13 4.88 -9.60
CA GLY A 60 1.68 4.90 -8.21
C GLY A 60 0.23 4.46 -8.02
N SER A 61 -0.29 4.74 -6.83
CA SER A 61 -1.66 4.43 -6.46
C SER A 61 -2.49 5.71 -6.36
N ILE A 62 -3.75 5.63 -6.78
CA ILE A 62 -4.70 6.73 -6.63
C ILE A 62 -5.57 6.45 -5.42
N GLY A 63 -5.46 7.28 -4.40
CA GLY A 63 -6.39 7.31 -3.28
C GLY A 63 -7.67 8.05 -3.66
N PHE A 64 -8.83 7.51 -3.30
CA PHE A 64 -10.10 8.20 -3.49
C PHE A 64 -11.03 8.00 -2.31
N LEU A 65 -11.81 9.04 -1.99
CA LEU A 65 -12.91 8.97 -1.04
C LEU A 65 -14.22 8.80 -1.82
N ARG A 66 -14.92 7.69 -1.56
CA ARG A 66 -16.22 7.41 -2.17
C ARG A 66 -17.32 7.43 -1.10
N PRO A 67 -18.02 8.56 -0.90
CA PRO A 67 -19.13 8.61 0.02
C PRO A 67 -20.32 7.80 -0.52
N ASN A 68 -20.95 7.00 0.37
CA ASN A 68 -22.19 6.30 0.01
C ASN A 68 -23.38 7.28 0.04
N HIS A 69 -23.70 7.85 -1.11
CA HIS A 69 -24.74 8.86 -1.27
C HIS A 69 -26.17 8.32 -1.19
N LEU A 70 -26.35 7.02 -0.99
CA LEU A 70 -27.68 6.40 -0.82
C LEU A 70 -28.20 6.47 0.61
N ASN A 71 -27.34 6.80 1.57
CA ASN A 71 -27.68 6.81 2.99
C ASN A 71 -27.40 8.18 3.65
N PRO A 72 -28.27 8.61 4.60
CA PRO A 72 -27.98 9.76 5.43
C PRO A 72 -26.70 9.57 6.26
N PRO A 73 -25.94 10.65 6.52
CA PRO A 73 -26.15 12.03 6.07
C PRO A 73 -25.58 12.32 4.67
N LEU A 74 -24.98 11.32 4.01
CA LEU A 74 -24.23 11.46 2.76
C LEU A 74 -25.14 11.53 1.50
N ASP A 75 -26.42 11.28 1.65
CA ASP A 75 -27.44 11.54 0.63
C ASP A 75 -27.63 13.04 0.34
N ASN A 76 -27.33 13.90 1.32
CA ASN A 76 -27.40 15.34 1.17
C ASN A 76 -26.19 15.90 0.37
N PRO A 77 -26.42 16.54 -0.81
CA PRO A 77 -25.34 17.09 -1.61
C PRO A 77 -24.55 18.20 -0.91
N ALA A 78 -25.18 18.97 0.01
CA ALA A 78 -24.51 20.02 0.74
C ALA A 78 -23.43 19.47 1.69
N ILE A 79 -23.74 18.35 2.35
CA ILE A 79 -22.78 17.65 3.22
C ILE A 79 -21.60 17.13 2.40
N ARG A 80 -21.85 16.51 1.26
CA ARG A 80 -20.77 16.02 0.37
C ARG A 80 -19.85 17.15 -0.11
N ARG A 81 -20.44 18.33 -0.46
CA ARG A 81 -19.65 19.51 -0.85
C ARG A 81 -18.85 20.06 0.32
N ALA A 82 -19.39 20.03 1.54
CA ALA A 82 -18.66 20.44 2.73
C ALA A 82 -17.45 19.53 3.00
N ILE A 83 -17.61 18.22 2.87
CA ILE A 83 -16.51 17.25 3.00
C ILE A 83 -15.42 17.54 1.97
N LEU A 84 -15.78 17.74 0.69
CA LEU A 84 -14.80 18.05 -0.36
C LEU A 84 -13.98 19.33 -0.08
N ARG A 85 -14.59 20.33 0.55
CA ARG A 85 -13.88 21.57 0.93
C ARG A 85 -12.91 21.37 2.09
N GLY A 86 -13.12 20.35 2.92
CA GLY A 86 -12.24 20.00 4.03
C GLY A 86 -11.05 19.12 3.61
N ILE A 87 -11.04 18.59 2.39
CA ILE A 87 -9.97 17.74 1.89
C ILE A 87 -8.89 18.58 1.22
N VAL A 88 -7.70 18.58 1.78
CA VAL A 88 -6.51 19.21 1.20
C VAL A 88 -5.61 18.11 0.65
N GLN A 89 -5.52 18.00 -0.67
CA GLN A 89 -4.74 16.96 -1.33
C GLN A 89 -3.28 16.90 -0.85
N ARG A 90 -2.66 18.05 -0.63
CA ARG A 90 -1.28 18.15 -0.15
C ARG A 90 -1.06 17.41 1.16
N ASP A 91 -2.02 17.47 2.09
CA ASP A 91 -1.88 16.83 3.40
C ASP A 91 -1.82 15.30 3.29
N PHE A 92 -2.53 14.74 2.31
CA PHE A 92 -2.47 13.30 1.99
C PHE A 92 -1.19 12.91 1.23
N MET A 93 -0.59 13.83 0.50
CA MET A 93 0.63 13.55 -0.28
C MET A 93 1.90 13.68 0.56
N THR A 94 1.82 14.29 1.74
CA THR A 94 2.96 14.51 2.66
C THR A 94 2.93 13.61 3.89
N ALA A 95 1.84 12.88 4.11
CA ALA A 95 1.71 11.87 5.15
C ALA A 95 2.32 10.56 4.71
#